data_e196ee89b74a9e5dcdf6e7c416c65c1f
#
_entry.id   e196ee89b74a9e5dcdf6e7c416c65c1f
#
_cell.length_a   1.000
_cell.length_b   1.000
_cell.length_c   1.000
_cell.angle_alpha   90.00
_cell.angle_beta   90.00
_cell.angle_gamma   90.00
#
_symmetry.space_group_name_H-M   'P 1'
#
loop_
_entity.id
_entity.type
_entity.pdbx_description
1 polymer ?
#
loop_
_entity_poly.entity_id
_entity_poly.type
_entity_poly.pdbx_seq_one_letter_code
_entity_poly.pdbx_strand_id
1 'polypeptide(L)'
;MTFDTAKFLSEVFGTMFLILLGDGVVAGVLLARSKSQNSGWIVITTAWAFAVFVAVVVAGPLSGGHINPAVTIALAITGGLAWGLVPTYIIGQFVGAFIGAALVAVHYWDHFKQTEDAGLKLAVFSTGPNIRNYGLNLVSEIIGTFVLVFVVLAFGANKGLAGLGPLAVAILVWSI
;
A
#
# COMPACT_ATOMS: atom_id res chain seq x y z
N MET A 1 25.74 6.82 -2.73
CA MET A 1 24.27 6.86 -2.95
C MET A 1 24.07 6.88 -4.46
N THR A 2 23.44 5.86 -5.02
CA THR A 2 23.20 5.77 -6.47
C THR A 2 21.72 6.08 -6.68
N PHE A 3 21.42 7.27 -7.19
CA PHE A 3 20.03 7.62 -7.51
C PHE A 3 19.68 7.10 -8.90
N ASP A 4 18.56 6.37 -9.01
CA ASP A 4 18.04 5.84 -10.27
C ASP A 4 16.65 6.44 -10.53
N THR A 5 16.58 7.36 -11.48
CA THR A 5 15.37 8.12 -11.80
C THR A 5 14.22 7.22 -12.28
N ALA A 6 14.53 6.16 -13.06
CA ALA A 6 13.49 5.26 -13.57
C ALA A 6 12.85 4.46 -12.43
N LYS A 7 13.66 3.92 -11.51
CA LYS A 7 13.18 3.23 -10.32
C LYS A 7 12.43 4.17 -9.38
N PHE A 8 12.96 5.39 -9.17
CA PHE A 8 12.29 6.41 -8.38
C PHE A 8 10.88 6.71 -8.90
N LEU A 9 10.75 7.06 -10.18
CA LEU A 9 9.45 7.38 -10.78
C LEU A 9 8.51 6.17 -10.77
N SER A 10 9.04 4.98 -10.97
CA SER A 10 8.26 3.74 -10.91
C SER A 10 7.64 3.53 -9.52
N GLU A 11 8.41 3.71 -8.45
CA GLU A 11 7.91 3.63 -7.08
C GLU A 11 6.94 4.78 -6.75
N VAL A 12 7.19 6.00 -7.29
CA VAL A 12 6.25 7.13 -7.14
C VAL A 12 4.90 6.78 -7.75
N PHE A 13 4.85 6.35 -9.02
CA PHE A 13 3.58 6.03 -9.67
C PHE A 13 2.91 4.80 -9.08
N GLY A 14 3.67 3.74 -8.78
CA GLY A 14 3.12 2.55 -8.14
C GLY A 14 2.48 2.86 -6.81
N THR A 15 3.18 3.56 -5.92
CA THR A 15 2.65 3.92 -4.60
C THR A 15 1.54 4.97 -4.69
N MET A 16 1.61 5.89 -5.64
CA MET A 16 0.52 6.84 -5.90
C MET A 16 -0.78 6.10 -6.24
N PHE A 17 -0.74 5.11 -7.15
CA PHE A 17 -1.94 4.31 -7.47
C PHE A 17 -2.38 3.44 -6.30
N LEU A 18 -1.44 2.86 -5.54
CA LEU A 18 -1.76 2.10 -4.33
C LEU A 18 -2.63 2.93 -3.38
N ILE A 19 -2.17 4.13 -3.05
CA ILE A 19 -2.85 5.01 -2.09
C ILE A 19 -4.11 5.63 -2.69
N LEU A 20 -4.07 6.07 -3.95
CA LEU A 20 -5.27 6.62 -4.60
C LEU A 20 -6.43 5.63 -4.61
N LEU A 21 -6.19 4.36 -4.91
CA LEU A 21 -7.23 3.34 -4.97
C LEU A 21 -7.56 2.80 -3.57
N GLY A 22 -6.56 2.57 -2.72
CA GLY A 22 -6.73 2.03 -1.37
C GLY A 22 -7.42 3.02 -0.43
N ASP A 23 -6.88 4.23 -0.25
CA ASP A 23 -7.54 5.27 0.56
C ASP A 23 -8.85 5.73 -0.11
N GLY A 24 -8.92 5.67 -1.44
CA GLY A 24 -10.14 5.99 -2.19
C GLY A 24 -11.32 5.10 -1.82
N VAL A 25 -11.12 3.78 -1.69
CA VAL A 25 -12.21 2.90 -1.22
C VAL A 25 -12.56 3.16 0.23
N VAL A 26 -11.57 3.45 1.09
CA VAL A 26 -11.82 3.81 2.49
C VAL A 26 -12.65 5.08 2.56
N ALA A 27 -12.33 6.11 1.78
CA ALA A 27 -13.14 7.33 1.64
C ALA A 27 -14.57 7.00 1.20
N GLY A 28 -14.72 6.13 0.19
CA GLY A 28 -16.04 5.70 -0.28
C GLY A 28 -16.86 5.00 0.80
N VAL A 29 -16.25 4.18 1.64
CA VAL A 29 -16.94 3.41 2.69
C VAL A 29 -17.24 4.25 3.94
N LEU A 30 -16.36 5.18 4.31
CA LEU A 30 -16.43 5.91 5.57
C LEU A 30 -17.09 7.28 5.45
N LEU A 31 -16.89 7.99 4.32
CA LEU A 31 -17.36 9.37 4.20
C LEU A 31 -18.85 9.44 3.90
N ALA A 32 -19.48 10.52 4.40
CA ALA A 32 -20.91 10.74 4.26
C ALA A 32 -21.36 10.88 2.79
N ARG A 33 -22.54 10.37 2.49
CA ARG A 33 -23.24 10.49 1.20
C ARG A 33 -22.54 9.83 0.02
N SER A 34 -21.55 8.98 0.23
CA SER A 34 -21.02 8.15 -0.85
C SER A 34 -22.00 7.00 -1.14
N LYS A 35 -21.99 6.49 -2.37
CA LYS A 35 -22.84 5.33 -2.73
C LYS A 35 -22.43 4.04 -2.04
N SER A 36 -21.17 3.93 -1.63
CA SER A 36 -20.59 2.80 -0.91
C SER A 36 -20.52 3.02 0.60
N GLN A 37 -21.11 4.09 1.13
CA GLN A 37 -21.08 4.36 2.56
C GLN A 37 -21.61 3.17 3.36
N ASN A 38 -20.86 2.76 4.40
CA ASN A 38 -21.18 1.62 5.27
C ASN A 38 -21.25 0.25 4.55
N SER A 39 -20.64 0.08 3.37
CA SER A 39 -20.63 -1.20 2.64
C SER A 39 -19.78 -2.28 3.29
N GLY A 40 -18.98 -1.93 4.31
CA GLY A 40 -18.30 -2.87 5.19
C GLY A 40 -16.84 -3.16 4.84
N TRP A 41 -16.20 -3.90 5.75
CA TRP A 41 -14.77 -4.14 5.74
C TRP A 41 -14.30 -4.98 4.55
N ILE A 42 -15.12 -5.94 4.10
CA ILE A 42 -14.77 -6.78 2.95
C ILE A 42 -14.59 -5.96 1.66
N VAL A 43 -15.35 -4.87 1.49
CA VAL A 43 -15.19 -3.97 0.34
C VAL A 43 -13.84 -3.26 0.40
N ILE A 44 -13.44 -2.79 1.58
CA ILE A 44 -12.15 -2.14 1.81
C ILE A 44 -11.01 -3.11 1.50
N THR A 45 -11.00 -4.29 2.12
CA THR A 45 -9.90 -5.26 1.98
C THR A 45 -9.78 -5.76 0.55
N THR A 46 -10.90 -6.02 -0.13
CA THR A 46 -10.90 -6.44 -1.54
C THR A 46 -10.34 -5.35 -2.46
N ALA A 47 -10.76 -4.10 -2.26
CA ALA A 47 -10.26 -3.01 -3.08
C ALA A 47 -8.77 -2.72 -2.81
N TRP A 48 -8.30 -2.86 -1.56
CA TRP A 48 -6.87 -2.79 -1.26
C TRP A 48 -6.06 -3.89 -1.97
N ALA A 49 -6.58 -5.12 -2.05
CA ALA A 49 -5.95 -6.18 -2.84
C ALA A 49 -5.80 -5.78 -4.32
N PHE A 50 -6.86 -5.25 -4.93
CA PHE A 50 -6.78 -4.75 -6.31
C PHE A 50 -5.88 -3.51 -6.45
N ALA A 51 -5.84 -2.62 -5.47
CA ALA A 51 -4.93 -1.49 -5.45
C ALA A 51 -3.46 -1.96 -5.48
N VAL A 52 -3.12 -2.97 -4.67
CA VAL A 52 -1.79 -3.61 -4.70
C VAL A 52 -1.51 -4.24 -6.05
N PHE A 53 -2.47 -4.99 -6.62
CA PHE A 53 -2.31 -5.58 -7.95
C PHE A 53 -1.95 -4.52 -9.00
N VAL A 54 -2.74 -3.45 -9.09
CA VAL A 54 -2.50 -2.34 -10.04
C VAL A 54 -1.13 -1.69 -9.80
N ALA A 55 -0.80 -1.40 -8.54
CA ALA A 55 0.45 -0.76 -8.18
C ALA A 55 1.67 -1.60 -8.57
N VAL A 56 1.64 -2.91 -8.29
CA VAL A 56 2.73 -3.84 -8.67
C VAL A 56 2.83 -4.00 -10.18
N VAL A 57 1.70 -4.04 -10.91
CA VAL A 57 1.71 -4.07 -12.38
C VAL A 57 2.36 -2.81 -12.96
N VAL A 58 2.05 -1.64 -12.41
CA VAL A 58 2.60 -0.35 -12.88
C VAL A 58 4.10 -0.23 -12.55
N ALA A 59 4.50 -0.54 -11.32
CA ALA A 59 5.88 -0.36 -10.87
C ALA A 59 6.79 -1.53 -11.26
N GLY A 60 6.25 -2.74 -11.41
CA GLY A 60 7.00 -3.97 -11.60
C GLY A 60 8.07 -3.93 -12.70
N PRO A 61 7.76 -3.46 -13.91
CA PRO A 61 8.70 -3.50 -15.03
C PRO A 61 10.02 -2.73 -14.83
N LEU A 62 10.03 -1.68 -14.01
CA LEU A 62 11.20 -0.82 -13.82
C LEU A 62 11.86 -0.96 -12.44
N SER A 63 11.06 -1.10 -11.38
CA SER A 63 11.58 -1.18 -10.01
C SER A 63 11.43 -2.55 -9.36
N GLY A 64 10.65 -3.44 -9.94
CA GLY A 64 10.20 -4.66 -9.28
C GLY A 64 8.92 -4.47 -8.45
N GLY A 65 8.43 -3.21 -8.30
CA GLY A 65 7.17 -2.90 -7.64
C GLY A 65 7.21 -3.18 -6.13
N HIS A 66 8.19 -2.62 -5.43
CA HIS A 66 8.27 -2.79 -3.97
C HIS A 66 7.10 -2.09 -3.27
N ILE A 67 6.82 -0.84 -3.64
CA ILE A 67 5.71 0.00 -3.14
C ILE A 67 5.53 -0.03 -1.61
N ASN A 68 6.54 -0.47 -0.89
CA ASN A 68 6.54 -0.67 0.56
C ASN A 68 7.97 -0.60 1.12
N PRO A 69 8.26 0.25 2.11
CA PRO A 69 9.58 0.35 2.72
C PRO A 69 10.07 -0.94 3.38
N ALA A 70 9.18 -1.72 4.02
CA ALA A 70 9.56 -2.98 4.67
C ALA A 70 10.02 -4.02 3.63
N VAL A 71 9.33 -4.13 2.50
CA VAL A 71 9.73 -4.98 1.37
C VAL A 71 11.07 -4.53 0.80
N THR A 72 11.26 -3.23 0.63
CA THR A 72 12.51 -2.65 0.12
C THR A 72 13.70 -2.99 1.01
N ILE A 73 13.55 -2.83 2.33
CA ILE A 73 14.59 -3.13 3.32
C ILE A 73 14.89 -4.64 3.33
N ALA A 74 13.85 -5.47 3.33
CA ALA A 74 14.00 -6.92 3.34
C ALA A 74 14.76 -7.44 2.11
N LEU A 75 14.45 -6.92 0.92
CA LEU A 75 15.17 -7.25 -0.30
C LEU A 75 16.63 -6.76 -0.25
N ALA A 76 16.92 -5.64 0.38
CA ALA A 76 18.28 -5.19 0.58
C ALA A 76 19.04 -6.11 1.56
N ILE A 77 18.41 -6.57 2.64
CA ILE A 77 19.00 -7.51 3.61
C ILE A 77 19.33 -8.86 2.95
N THR A 78 18.45 -9.33 2.07
CA THR A 78 18.62 -10.64 1.38
C THR A 78 19.47 -10.56 0.12
N GLY A 79 20.02 -9.38 -0.21
CA GLY A 79 20.90 -9.18 -1.38
C GLY A 79 20.15 -9.01 -2.71
N GLY A 80 18.82 -8.96 -2.71
CA GLY A 80 17.99 -8.72 -3.89
C GLY A 80 17.98 -7.25 -4.36
N LEU A 81 18.39 -6.31 -3.49
CA LEU A 81 18.52 -4.89 -3.79
C LEU A 81 19.84 -4.35 -3.23
N ALA A 82 20.57 -3.57 -4.03
CA ALA A 82 21.77 -2.88 -3.54
C ALA A 82 21.38 -1.79 -2.52
N TRP A 83 22.02 -1.75 -1.35
CA TRP A 83 21.75 -0.76 -0.29
C TRP A 83 21.81 0.69 -0.76
N GLY A 84 22.66 1.01 -1.74
CA GLY A 84 22.74 2.35 -2.33
C GLY A 84 21.45 2.82 -3.03
N LEU A 85 20.57 1.91 -3.42
CA LEU A 85 19.27 2.20 -4.05
C LEU A 85 18.11 2.33 -3.05
N VAL A 86 18.26 1.82 -1.82
CA VAL A 86 17.19 1.85 -0.80
C VAL A 86 16.60 3.26 -0.63
N PRO A 87 17.39 4.34 -0.52
CA PRO A 87 16.82 5.69 -0.41
C PRO A 87 16.00 6.09 -1.63
N THR A 88 16.42 5.70 -2.85
CA THR A 88 15.67 5.99 -4.09
C THR A 88 14.24 5.41 -4.03
N TYR A 89 14.11 4.15 -3.60
CA TYR A 89 12.82 3.49 -3.45
C TYR A 89 11.97 4.14 -2.36
N ILE A 90 12.50 4.28 -1.16
CA ILE A 90 11.75 4.77 -0.01
C ILE A 90 11.26 6.20 -0.24
N ILE A 91 12.11 7.10 -0.77
CA ILE A 91 11.71 8.47 -1.08
C ILE A 91 10.62 8.46 -2.17
N GLY A 92 10.77 7.63 -3.22
CA GLY A 92 9.75 7.47 -4.26
C GLY A 92 8.41 7.02 -3.69
N GLN A 93 8.41 6.04 -2.78
CA GLN A 93 7.21 5.54 -2.11
C GLN A 93 6.53 6.64 -1.28
N PHE A 94 7.26 7.40 -0.48
CA PHE A 94 6.67 8.50 0.29
C PHE A 94 6.10 9.61 -0.59
N VAL A 95 6.81 10.01 -1.65
CA VAL A 95 6.31 11.01 -2.61
C VAL A 95 5.04 10.50 -3.29
N GLY A 96 5.04 9.25 -3.75
CA GLY A 96 3.88 8.63 -4.37
C GLY A 96 2.68 8.56 -3.43
N ALA A 97 2.90 8.14 -2.18
CA ALA A 97 1.86 8.07 -1.16
C ALA A 97 1.23 9.45 -0.89
N PHE A 98 2.05 10.48 -0.74
CA PHE A 98 1.55 11.84 -0.54
C PHE A 98 0.70 12.35 -1.71
N ILE A 99 1.16 12.12 -2.94
CA ILE A 99 0.39 12.50 -4.14
C ILE A 99 -0.93 11.72 -4.21
N GLY A 100 -0.90 10.40 -3.97
CA GLY A 100 -2.10 9.56 -3.95
C GLY A 100 -3.13 10.04 -2.92
N ALA A 101 -2.71 10.32 -1.70
CA ALA A 101 -3.56 10.86 -0.64
C ALA A 101 -4.14 12.24 -1.00
N ALA A 102 -3.33 13.14 -1.58
CA ALA A 102 -3.81 14.44 -2.05
C ALA A 102 -4.88 14.30 -3.15
N LEU A 103 -4.70 13.36 -4.07
CA LEU A 103 -5.70 13.06 -5.11
C LEU A 103 -6.99 12.50 -4.50
N VAL A 104 -6.93 11.64 -3.48
CA VAL A 104 -8.13 11.17 -2.73
C VAL A 104 -8.83 12.35 -2.08
N ALA A 105 -8.10 13.25 -1.41
CA ALA A 105 -8.69 14.43 -0.78
C ALA A 105 -9.42 15.32 -1.78
N VAL A 106 -8.86 15.51 -2.97
CA VAL A 106 -9.50 16.29 -4.06
C VAL A 106 -10.71 15.54 -4.62
N HIS A 107 -10.57 14.23 -4.90
CA HIS A 107 -11.64 13.41 -5.50
C HIS A 107 -12.88 13.32 -4.60
N TYR A 108 -12.67 13.20 -3.28
CA TYR A 108 -13.75 13.10 -2.29
C TYR A 108 -14.03 14.43 -1.56
N TRP A 109 -13.59 15.57 -2.10
CA TRP A 109 -13.65 16.86 -1.44
C TRP A 109 -15.02 17.21 -0.84
N ASP A 110 -16.10 17.01 -1.58
CA ASP A 110 -17.45 17.32 -1.09
C ASP A 110 -17.93 16.32 -0.04
N HIS A 111 -17.51 15.05 -0.13
CA HIS A 111 -17.79 14.05 0.90
C HIS A 111 -17.07 14.36 2.22
N PHE A 112 -15.82 14.82 2.15
CA PHE A 112 -15.09 15.33 3.33
C PHE A 112 -15.81 16.50 4.00
N LYS A 113 -16.37 17.44 3.22
CA LYS A 113 -17.15 18.55 3.78
C LYS A 113 -18.43 18.10 4.45
N GLN A 114 -19.12 17.08 3.91
CA GLN A 114 -20.38 16.56 4.43
C GLN A 114 -20.19 15.59 5.62
N THR A 115 -18.98 15.12 5.85
CA THR A 115 -18.68 14.22 6.98
C THR A 115 -18.34 15.09 8.19
N GLU A 116 -19.11 14.97 9.26
CA GLU A 116 -18.88 15.76 10.50
C GLU A 116 -17.77 15.11 11.36
N ASP A 117 -17.75 13.79 11.44
CA ASP A 117 -16.83 13.02 12.28
C ASP A 117 -15.37 13.15 11.78
N ALA A 118 -14.54 13.81 12.60
CA ALA A 118 -13.11 13.98 12.31
C ALA A 118 -12.33 12.66 12.34
N GLY A 119 -12.79 11.68 13.14
CA GLY A 119 -12.18 10.34 13.21
C GLY A 119 -12.36 9.58 11.89
N LEU A 120 -13.55 9.65 11.28
CA LEU A 120 -13.80 9.05 9.96
C LEU A 120 -12.96 9.72 8.87
N LYS A 121 -12.80 11.05 8.90
CA LYS A 121 -11.91 11.76 7.98
C LYS A 121 -10.46 11.32 8.11
N LEU A 122 -9.98 11.19 9.35
CA LEU A 122 -8.62 10.72 9.62
C LEU A 122 -8.43 9.27 9.18
N ALA A 123 -9.42 8.42 9.42
CA ALA A 123 -9.36 7.00 9.09
C ALA A 123 -9.26 6.72 7.59
N VAL A 124 -9.58 7.68 6.72
CA VAL A 124 -9.32 7.56 5.27
C VAL A 124 -7.84 7.40 4.98
N PHE A 125 -6.97 8.14 5.69
CA PHE A 125 -5.54 8.19 5.44
C PHE A 125 -4.68 7.48 6.51
N SER A 126 -5.30 7.03 7.60
CA SER A 126 -4.59 6.51 8.76
C SER A 126 -5.38 5.40 9.42
N THR A 127 -4.99 4.17 9.17
CA THR A 127 -5.57 3.00 9.84
C THR A 127 -5.23 3.02 11.33
N GLY A 128 -6.22 2.73 12.16
CA GLY A 128 -6.06 2.63 13.60
C GLY A 128 -6.62 1.33 14.15
N PRO A 129 -6.07 0.80 15.25
CA PRO A 129 -6.63 -0.40 15.87
C PRO A 129 -8.00 -0.11 16.48
N ASN A 130 -8.93 -1.03 16.29
CA ASN A 130 -10.27 -0.91 16.86
C ASN A 130 -10.26 -1.01 18.39
N ILE A 131 -9.33 -1.80 18.94
CA ILE A 131 -9.05 -1.90 20.37
C ILE A 131 -7.64 -1.40 20.62
N ARG A 132 -7.49 -0.31 21.39
CA ARG A 132 -6.20 0.28 21.67
C ARG A 132 -5.47 -0.45 22.80
N ASN A 133 -4.50 -1.27 22.40
CA ASN A 133 -3.54 -1.91 23.30
C ASN A 133 -2.16 -1.86 22.63
N TYR A 134 -1.33 -0.90 23.01
CA TYR A 134 -0.05 -0.65 22.34
C TYR A 134 0.85 -1.88 22.23
N GLY A 135 0.93 -2.71 23.29
CA GLY A 135 1.74 -3.93 23.28
C GLY A 135 1.24 -4.97 22.28
N LEU A 136 -0.05 -5.32 22.34
CA LEU A 136 -0.65 -6.29 21.41
C LEU A 136 -0.78 -5.73 19.99
N ASN A 137 -1.04 -4.44 19.83
CA ASN A 137 -1.06 -3.83 18.52
C ASN A 137 0.32 -3.90 17.85
N LEU A 138 1.41 -3.63 18.59
CA LEU A 138 2.78 -3.81 18.08
C LEU A 138 3.06 -5.25 17.66
N VAL A 139 2.65 -6.23 18.47
CA VAL A 139 2.80 -7.65 18.13
C VAL A 139 2.03 -7.98 16.83
N SER A 140 0.80 -7.47 16.67
CA SER A 140 0.01 -7.65 15.45
C SER A 140 0.71 -7.08 14.22
N GLU A 141 1.26 -5.86 14.31
CA GLU A 141 2.02 -5.24 13.22
C GLU A 141 3.28 -6.05 12.87
N ILE A 142 3.98 -6.57 13.86
CA ILE A 142 5.16 -7.44 13.63
C ILE A 142 4.74 -8.71 12.89
N ILE A 143 3.66 -9.37 13.33
CA ILE A 143 3.17 -10.60 12.69
C ILE A 143 2.74 -10.32 11.24
N GLY A 144 1.93 -9.28 11.01
CA GLY A 144 1.47 -8.92 9.67
C GLY A 144 2.63 -8.58 8.72
N THR A 145 3.58 -7.77 9.19
CA THR A 145 4.78 -7.41 8.41
C THR A 145 5.67 -8.63 8.15
N PHE A 146 5.83 -9.51 9.14
CA PHE A 146 6.58 -10.76 8.96
C PHE A 146 5.94 -11.64 7.86
N VAL A 147 4.63 -11.85 7.92
CA VAL A 147 3.91 -12.64 6.90
C VAL A 147 4.08 -12.00 5.52
N LEU A 148 3.86 -10.69 5.41
CA LEU A 148 4.05 -9.95 4.14
C LEU A 148 5.44 -10.20 3.56
N VAL A 149 6.47 -9.88 4.32
CA VAL A 149 7.87 -9.91 3.85
C VAL A 149 8.31 -11.34 3.55
N PHE A 150 8.04 -12.28 4.45
CA PHE A 150 8.44 -13.68 4.28
C PHE A 150 7.82 -14.30 3.02
N VAL A 151 6.52 -14.07 2.79
CA VAL A 151 5.82 -14.63 1.64
C VAL A 151 6.22 -13.96 0.33
N VAL A 152 6.48 -12.63 0.34
CA VAL A 152 7.03 -11.93 -0.85
C VAL A 152 8.39 -12.50 -1.24
N LEU A 153 9.27 -12.77 -0.29
CA LEU A 153 10.57 -13.39 -0.57
C LEU A 153 10.40 -14.83 -1.09
N ALA A 154 9.46 -15.60 -0.53
CA ALA A 154 9.13 -16.93 -1.01
C ALA A 154 8.56 -16.94 -2.44
N PHE A 155 7.74 -15.94 -2.81
CA PHE A 155 7.26 -15.77 -4.19
C PHE A 155 8.41 -15.52 -5.16
N GLY A 156 9.38 -14.68 -4.78
CA GLY A 156 10.57 -14.42 -5.60
C GLY A 156 11.42 -15.69 -5.86
N ALA A 157 11.42 -16.62 -4.93
CA ALA A 157 12.10 -17.92 -5.07
C ALA A 157 11.31 -18.95 -5.88
N ASN A 158 9.99 -18.79 -6.03
CA ASN A 158 9.10 -19.75 -6.68
C ASN A 158 8.92 -19.44 -8.18
N LYS A 159 9.70 -20.11 -9.01
CA LYS A 159 9.63 -19.96 -10.48
C LYS A 159 8.26 -20.36 -11.09
N GLY A 160 7.47 -21.19 -10.40
CA GLY A 160 6.13 -21.57 -10.84
C GLY A 160 5.10 -20.44 -10.83
N LEU A 161 5.41 -19.32 -10.13
CA LEU A 161 4.58 -18.12 -10.09
C LEU A 161 4.99 -17.06 -11.13
N ALA A 162 5.90 -17.39 -12.06
CA ALA A 162 6.30 -16.47 -13.12
C ALA A 162 5.07 -15.97 -13.90
N GLY A 163 4.91 -14.65 -13.99
CA GLY A 163 3.73 -13.99 -14.60
C GLY A 163 2.52 -13.79 -13.69
N LEU A 164 2.45 -14.48 -12.54
CA LEU A 164 1.37 -14.31 -11.55
C LEU A 164 1.78 -13.47 -10.35
N GLY A 165 3.02 -12.98 -10.30
CA GLY A 165 3.58 -12.24 -9.16
C GLY A 165 2.67 -11.13 -8.63
N PRO A 166 2.18 -10.20 -9.46
CA PRO A 166 1.30 -9.13 -9.00
C PRO A 166 0.01 -9.65 -8.35
N LEU A 167 -0.60 -10.70 -8.92
CA LEU A 167 -1.81 -11.31 -8.37
C LEU A 167 -1.53 -12.03 -7.06
N ALA A 168 -0.41 -12.75 -6.96
CA ALA A 168 -0.02 -13.45 -5.74
C ALA A 168 0.21 -12.48 -4.58
N VAL A 169 0.87 -11.33 -4.82
CA VAL A 169 1.06 -10.28 -3.81
C VAL A 169 -0.28 -9.64 -3.42
N ALA A 170 -1.17 -9.41 -4.36
CA ALA A 170 -2.51 -8.88 -4.07
C ALA A 170 -3.32 -9.82 -3.17
N ILE A 171 -3.32 -11.12 -3.45
CA ILE A 171 -3.99 -12.15 -2.62
C ILE A 171 -3.35 -12.20 -1.22
N LEU A 172 -2.02 -12.14 -1.13
CA LEU A 172 -1.32 -12.08 0.13
C LEU A 172 -1.79 -10.89 0.99
N VAL A 173 -1.82 -9.68 0.42
CA VAL A 173 -2.26 -8.48 1.13
C VAL A 173 -3.74 -8.57 1.51
N TRP A 174 -4.58 -9.19 0.68
CA TRP A 174 -5.97 -9.44 1.03
C TRP A 174 -6.14 -10.37 2.24
N SER A 175 -5.18 -11.28 2.43
CA SER A 175 -5.21 -12.33 3.47
C SER A 175 -4.69 -11.85 4.82
N ILE A 176 -3.96 -10.74 4.88
CA ILE A 176 -3.40 -10.13 6.09
C ILE A 176 -4.39 -9.10 6.64
#